data_f3bee2badc044fd04fcc13b7b17ffdd8
#
_entry.id   f3bee2badc044fd04fcc13b7b17ffdd8
#
_cell.length_a   1.000
_cell.length_b   1.000
_cell.length_c   1.000
_cell.angle_alpha   90.00
_cell.angle_beta   90.00
_cell.angle_gamma   90.00
#
_symmetry.space_group_name_H-M   'P 1'
#
loop_
_entity.id
_entity.type
_entity.pdbx_description
1 polymer ?
#
loop_
_entity_poly.entity_id
_entity_poly.type
_entity_poly.pdbx_seq_one_letter_code
_entity_poly.pdbx_strand_id
1 'polypeptide(L)'
;MKKKLIFIFLLTIGTIQAQNFDTRILQSINSPNTKYDKFWLGITNSATPVAIATPLSLFAIGYYHYLPKGKENAYSAAGGLALNTLLTFGLKYAINRERPFVDNPDIFKKTHAGSYSFPSGHTSTAFAAATSLALAYPKWYVAAPTFAWASAVGYSRMHLGVHYPSDVLAGAIIGTLSSFVAFKVNQKLMK
;
A
#
# COMPACT_ATOMS: atom_id res chain seq x y z
N MET A 1 24.60 -11.94 -29.81
CA MET A 1 23.49 -11.00 -30.14
C MET A 1 22.12 -11.68 -30.16
N LYS A 2 21.92 -12.83 -30.83
CA LYS A 2 20.59 -13.50 -30.93
C LYS A 2 19.95 -13.84 -29.55
N LYS A 3 20.72 -14.34 -28.57
CA LYS A 3 20.20 -14.67 -27.22
C LYS A 3 19.71 -13.44 -26.45
N LYS A 4 20.35 -12.27 -26.57
CA LYS A 4 19.91 -11.01 -25.96
C LYS A 4 18.60 -10.49 -26.60
N LEU A 5 18.45 -10.61 -27.93
CA LEU A 5 17.22 -10.23 -28.62
C LEU A 5 16.03 -11.12 -28.22
N ILE A 6 16.22 -12.43 -28.07
CA ILE A 6 15.18 -13.37 -27.64
C ILE A 6 14.74 -13.03 -26.18
N PHE A 7 15.70 -12.72 -25.30
CA PHE A 7 15.41 -12.34 -23.93
C PHE A 7 14.62 -11.04 -23.84
N ILE A 8 14.97 -10.02 -24.62
CA ILE A 8 14.23 -8.76 -24.72
C ILE A 8 12.82 -8.98 -25.26
N PHE A 9 12.67 -9.81 -26.31
CA PHE A 9 11.38 -10.16 -26.91
C PHE A 9 10.45 -10.91 -25.93
N LEU A 10 10.99 -11.87 -25.17
CA LEU A 10 10.23 -12.57 -24.12
C LEU A 10 9.82 -11.64 -22.97
N LEU A 11 10.66 -10.68 -22.59
CA LEU A 11 10.33 -9.66 -21.60
C LEU A 11 9.20 -8.74 -22.08
N THR A 12 9.20 -8.31 -23.33
CA THR A 12 8.14 -7.44 -23.89
C THR A 12 6.80 -8.16 -24.02
N ILE A 13 6.79 -9.43 -24.41
CA ILE A 13 5.55 -10.22 -24.45
C ILE A 13 5.00 -10.43 -23.04
N GLY A 14 5.87 -10.69 -22.06
CA GLY A 14 5.48 -10.84 -20.65
C GLY A 14 4.85 -9.57 -20.08
N THR A 15 5.34 -8.38 -20.44
CA THR A 15 4.79 -7.10 -19.98
C THR A 15 3.44 -6.79 -20.60
N ILE A 16 3.22 -7.07 -21.89
CA ILE A 16 1.94 -6.86 -22.58
C ILE A 16 0.86 -7.79 -22.01
N GLN A 17 1.18 -9.05 -21.77
CA GLN A 17 0.22 -10.00 -21.18
C GLN A 17 -0.13 -9.63 -19.73
N ALA A 18 0.85 -9.16 -18.95
CA ALA A 18 0.63 -8.71 -17.59
C ALA A 18 -0.27 -7.46 -17.52
N GLN A 19 -0.12 -6.51 -18.44
CA GLN A 19 -1.00 -5.34 -18.54
C GLN A 19 -2.43 -5.72 -18.91
N ASN A 20 -2.62 -6.64 -19.85
CA ASN A 20 -3.96 -7.12 -20.24
C ASN A 20 -4.65 -7.89 -19.10
N PHE A 21 -3.89 -8.63 -18.29
CA PHE A 21 -4.40 -9.33 -17.11
C PHE A 21 -4.82 -8.35 -16.01
N ASP A 22 -3.97 -7.37 -15.73
CA ASP A 22 -4.18 -6.28 -14.77
C ASP A 22 -5.47 -5.50 -15.08
N THR A 23 -5.64 -5.12 -16.35
CA THR A 23 -6.83 -4.40 -16.84
C THR A 23 -8.10 -5.26 -16.74
N ARG A 24 -8.06 -6.55 -17.11
CA ARG A 24 -9.22 -7.45 -17.03
C ARG A 24 -9.70 -7.65 -15.60
N ILE A 25 -8.79 -7.84 -14.65
CA ILE A 25 -9.17 -7.92 -13.21
C ILE A 25 -9.79 -6.61 -12.77
N LEU A 26 -9.21 -5.47 -13.15
CA LEU A 26 -9.73 -4.17 -12.76
C LEU A 26 -11.15 -3.94 -13.31
N GLN A 27 -11.40 -4.26 -14.58
CA GLN A 27 -12.73 -4.16 -15.21
C GLN A 27 -13.77 -5.02 -14.51
N SER A 28 -13.40 -6.18 -13.99
CA SER A 28 -14.34 -7.04 -13.22
C SER A 28 -14.70 -6.44 -11.84
N ILE A 29 -13.86 -5.58 -11.28
CA ILE A 29 -14.04 -4.94 -9.97
C ILE A 29 -14.67 -3.55 -10.10
N ASN A 30 -14.23 -2.76 -11.07
CA ASN A 30 -14.67 -1.38 -11.31
C ASN A 30 -15.92 -1.38 -12.21
N SER A 31 -17.08 -1.33 -11.59
CA SER A 31 -18.39 -1.29 -12.25
C SER A 31 -18.89 0.17 -12.32
N PRO A 32 -19.74 0.54 -13.31
CA PRO A 32 -20.41 1.83 -13.34
C PRO A 32 -21.39 2.05 -12.18
N ASN A 33 -21.77 0.97 -11.47
CA ASN A 33 -22.65 1.03 -10.32
C ASN A 33 -22.00 1.78 -9.15
N THR A 34 -22.69 2.80 -8.63
CA THR A 34 -22.19 3.70 -7.58
C THR A 34 -22.67 3.33 -6.17
N LYS A 35 -23.49 2.26 -6.01
CA LYS A 35 -24.14 1.90 -4.76
C LYS A 35 -23.18 1.81 -3.55
N TYR A 36 -21.99 1.28 -3.76
CA TYR A 36 -21.00 1.06 -2.68
C TYR A 36 -19.84 2.07 -2.70
N ASP A 37 -19.88 3.08 -3.57
CA ASP A 37 -18.76 4.02 -3.72
C ASP A 37 -18.50 4.82 -2.44
N LYS A 38 -19.54 5.29 -1.75
CA LYS A 38 -19.41 6.01 -0.47
C LYS A 38 -18.74 5.15 0.62
N PHE A 39 -19.09 3.87 0.68
CA PHE A 39 -18.46 2.93 1.61
C PHE A 39 -16.96 2.77 1.30
N TRP A 40 -16.61 2.51 0.04
CA TRP A 40 -15.21 2.35 -0.36
C TRP A 40 -14.40 3.64 -0.27
N LEU A 41 -15.02 4.80 -0.47
CA LEU A 41 -14.42 6.11 -0.19
C LEU A 41 -14.11 6.28 1.29
N GLY A 42 -15.00 5.89 2.19
CA GLY A 42 -14.75 5.87 3.64
C GLY A 42 -13.56 4.99 4.01
N ILE A 43 -13.51 3.77 3.46
CA ILE A 43 -12.39 2.82 3.67
C ILE A 43 -11.06 3.41 3.18
N THR A 44 -10.99 3.92 1.95
CA THR A 44 -9.73 4.46 1.41
C THR A 44 -9.27 5.71 2.15
N ASN A 45 -10.21 6.58 2.56
CA ASN A 45 -9.89 7.82 3.29
C ASN A 45 -9.40 7.57 4.72
N SER A 46 -9.65 6.39 5.29
CA SER A 46 -9.12 6.00 6.60
C SER A 46 -7.61 5.68 6.59
N ALA A 47 -7.01 5.43 5.42
CA ALA A 47 -5.62 4.97 5.32
C ALA A 47 -4.62 5.96 5.97
N THR A 48 -4.67 7.23 5.62
CA THR A 48 -3.75 8.24 6.13
C THR A 48 -3.97 8.55 7.62
N PRO A 49 -5.21 8.84 8.09
CA PRO A 49 -5.43 9.08 9.52
C PRO A 49 -5.04 7.89 10.41
N VAL A 50 -5.36 6.65 10.01
CA VAL A 50 -4.97 5.46 10.78
C VAL A 50 -3.44 5.29 10.80
N ALA A 51 -2.77 5.52 9.67
CA ALA A 51 -1.31 5.41 9.61
C ALA A 51 -0.60 6.44 10.49
N ILE A 52 -1.10 7.67 10.57
CA ILE A 52 -0.57 8.70 11.46
C ILE A 52 -0.92 8.39 12.93
N ALA A 53 -2.13 7.94 13.21
CA ALA A 53 -2.56 7.58 14.55
C ALA A 53 -1.77 6.39 15.12
N THR A 54 -1.27 5.48 14.27
CA THR A 54 -0.52 4.29 14.70
C THR A 54 0.71 4.63 15.55
N PRO A 55 1.73 5.38 15.08
CA PRO A 55 2.87 5.73 15.92
C PRO A 55 2.48 6.61 17.12
N LEU A 56 1.50 7.51 16.96
CA LEU A 56 1.05 8.39 18.05
C LEU A 56 0.40 7.59 19.19
N SER A 57 -0.48 6.65 18.88
CA SER A 57 -1.13 5.80 19.88
C SER A 57 -0.13 4.87 20.58
N LEU A 58 0.81 4.27 19.81
CA LEU A 58 1.88 3.46 20.40
C LEU A 58 2.76 4.28 21.34
N PHE A 59 3.08 5.52 20.98
CA PHE A 59 3.84 6.41 21.84
C PHE A 59 3.06 6.76 23.12
N ALA A 60 1.78 7.15 23.00
CA ALA A 60 0.94 7.51 24.11
C ALA A 60 0.79 6.32 25.11
N ILE A 61 0.51 5.12 24.60
CA ILE A 61 0.43 3.89 25.43
C ILE A 61 1.77 3.64 26.13
N GLY A 62 2.89 3.74 25.41
CA GLY A 62 4.21 3.56 25.99
C GLY A 62 4.59 4.61 27.04
N TYR A 63 4.11 5.84 26.89
CA TYR A 63 4.33 6.92 27.82
C TYR A 63 3.50 6.74 29.12
N TYR A 64 2.18 6.57 28.98
CA TYR A 64 1.27 6.50 30.12
C TYR A 64 1.44 5.22 30.96
N HIS A 65 1.78 4.11 30.33
CA HIS A 65 2.00 2.84 31.05
C HIS A 65 3.47 2.58 31.41
N TYR A 66 4.36 3.58 31.21
CA TYR A 66 5.80 3.45 31.45
C TYR A 66 6.43 2.22 30.80
N LEU A 67 5.94 1.84 29.60
CA LEU A 67 6.42 0.68 28.85
C LEU A 67 7.53 1.11 27.87
N PRO A 68 8.81 0.77 28.12
CA PRO A 68 9.90 1.13 27.19
C PRO A 68 9.64 0.63 25.78
N LYS A 69 9.17 -0.61 25.63
CA LYS A 69 8.80 -1.21 24.33
C LYS A 69 7.72 -0.44 23.57
N GLY A 70 6.82 0.27 24.26
CA GLY A 70 5.80 1.09 23.61
C GLY A 70 6.41 2.25 22.82
N LYS A 71 7.39 2.95 23.41
CA LYS A 71 8.13 4.01 22.75
C LYS A 71 8.98 3.48 21.59
N GLU A 72 9.68 2.36 21.77
CA GLU A 72 10.45 1.70 20.72
C GLU A 72 9.56 1.31 19.52
N ASN A 73 8.39 0.74 19.79
CA ASN A 73 7.41 0.40 18.75
C ASN A 73 6.88 1.65 18.02
N ALA A 74 6.68 2.76 18.73
CA ALA A 74 6.28 4.04 18.14
C ALA A 74 7.34 4.58 17.18
N TYR A 75 8.61 4.56 17.57
CA TYR A 75 9.73 4.98 16.70
C TYR A 75 9.86 4.07 15.49
N SER A 76 9.70 2.75 15.68
CA SER A 76 9.67 1.79 14.57
C SER A 76 8.54 2.07 13.58
N ALA A 77 7.33 2.35 14.07
CA ALA A 77 6.17 2.67 13.24
C ALA A 77 6.34 3.99 12.48
N ALA A 78 6.85 5.02 13.14
CA ALA A 78 7.14 6.31 12.51
C ALA A 78 8.23 6.19 11.43
N GLY A 79 9.33 5.47 11.72
CA GLY A 79 10.39 5.18 10.77
C GLY A 79 9.91 4.35 9.58
N GLY A 80 9.05 3.36 9.83
CA GLY A 80 8.42 2.54 8.78
C GLY A 80 7.54 3.36 7.85
N LEU A 81 6.73 4.27 8.41
CA LEU A 81 5.88 5.17 7.63
C LEU A 81 6.71 6.16 6.80
N ALA A 82 7.78 6.70 7.37
CA ALA A 82 8.69 7.60 6.67
C ALA A 82 9.41 6.89 5.51
N LEU A 83 9.96 5.69 5.74
CA LEU A 83 10.59 4.89 4.71
C LEU A 83 9.61 4.49 3.61
N ASN A 84 8.39 4.06 3.99
CA ASN A 84 7.32 3.76 3.05
C ASN A 84 6.98 4.96 2.15
N THR A 85 6.85 6.15 2.75
CA THR A 85 6.55 7.38 2.01
C THR A 85 7.66 7.68 1.01
N LEU A 86 8.92 7.64 1.43
CA LEU A 86 10.08 7.90 0.59
C LEU A 86 10.14 6.93 -0.60
N LEU A 87 10.01 5.63 -0.34
CA LEU A 87 10.05 4.60 -1.39
C LEU A 87 8.86 4.72 -2.35
N THR A 88 7.66 4.95 -1.82
CA THR A 88 6.45 5.11 -2.63
C THR A 88 6.56 6.32 -3.57
N PHE A 89 6.97 7.48 -3.07
CA PHE A 89 7.16 8.66 -3.91
C PHE A 89 8.32 8.49 -4.89
N GLY A 90 9.45 7.96 -4.45
CA GLY A 90 10.59 7.69 -5.33
C GLY A 90 10.21 6.79 -6.52
N LEU A 91 9.51 5.68 -6.25
CA LEU A 91 9.05 4.76 -7.29
C LEU A 91 7.97 5.37 -8.20
N LYS A 92 7.09 6.22 -7.68
CA LYS A 92 6.09 6.92 -8.51
C LYS A 92 6.75 7.73 -9.62
N TYR A 93 7.75 8.51 -9.28
CA TYR A 93 8.45 9.36 -10.24
C TYR A 93 9.49 8.60 -11.09
N ALA A 94 10.01 7.48 -10.61
CA ALA A 94 10.93 6.65 -11.39
C ALA A 94 10.23 5.83 -12.48
N ILE A 95 9.00 5.35 -12.19
CA ILE A 95 8.26 4.44 -13.08
C ILE A 95 7.27 5.20 -13.97
N ASN A 96 6.69 6.30 -13.49
CA ASN A 96 5.77 7.19 -14.22
C ASN A 96 4.58 6.48 -14.88
N ARG A 97 4.07 5.40 -14.24
CA ARG A 97 2.96 4.63 -14.81
C ARG A 97 1.68 5.46 -14.86
N GLU A 98 1.04 5.51 -16.03
CA GLU A 98 -0.27 6.13 -16.19
C GLU A 98 -1.35 5.40 -15.40
N ARG A 99 -2.41 6.11 -15.08
CA ARG A 99 -3.52 5.54 -14.32
C ARG A 99 -4.50 4.81 -15.22
N PRO A 100 -5.18 3.76 -14.69
CA PRO A 100 -6.05 2.92 -15.50
C PRO A 100 -7.16 3.67 -16.23
N PHE A 101 -7.73 4.73 -15.65
CA PHE A 101 -8.78 5.54 -16.27
C PHE A 101 -8.26 6.50 -17.38
N VAL A 102 -6.94 6.64 -17.53
CA VAL A 102 -6.32 7.39 -18.63
C VAL A 102 -6.15 6.47 -19.84
N ASP A 103 -5.65 5.25 -19.60
CA ASP A 103 -5.36 4.27 -20.65
C ASP A 103 -6.61 3.54 -21.15
N ASN A 104 -7.65 3.43 -20.32
CA ASN A 104 -8.83 2.60 -20.59
C ASN A 104 -10.12 3.38 -20.33
N PRO A 105 -10.86 3.78 -21.38
CA PRO A 105 -12.12 4.52 -21.27
C PRO A 105 -13.22 3.77 -20.50
N ASP A 106 -13.15 2.43 -20.43
CA ASP A 106 -14.10 1.58 -19.70
C ASP A 106 -13.87 1.55 -18.20
N ILE A 107 -12.85 2.24 -17.69
CA ILE A 107 -12.56 2.32 -16.25
C ILE A 107 -13.13 3.62 -15.69
N PHE A 108 -14.10 3.48 -14.78
CA PHE A 108 -14.80 4.58 -14.14
C PHE A 108 -13.99 5.18 -13.00
N LYS A 109 -13.45 6.38 -13.19
CA LYS A 109 -12.77 7.15 -12.13
C LYS A 109 -13.79 7.68 -11.12
N LYS A 110 -13.76 7.18 -9.88
CA LYS A 110 -14.73 7.49 -8.83
C LYS A 110 -14.15 8.27 -7.64
N THR A 111 -12.87 8.66 -7.71
CA THR A 111 -12.20 9.46 -6.67
C THR A 111 -11.08 10.30 -7.26
N HIS A 112 -10.61 11.27 -6.46
CA HIS A 112 -9.45 12.09 -6.86
C HIS A 112 -8.17 11.26 -6.92
N ALA A 113 -7.34 11.53 -7.93
CA ALA A 113 -6.04 10.91 -8.12
C ALA A 113 -5.12 11.88 -8.87
N GLY A 114 -4.11 12.43 -8.22
CA GLY A 114 -3.29 13.55 -8.71
C GLY A 114 -1.83 13.21 -9.03
N SER A 115 -1.40 11.94 -8.90
CA SER A 115 -0.02 11.52 -9.19
C SER A 115 -0.02 10.23 -9.98
N TYR A 116 1.17 9.72 -10.39
CA TYR A 116 1.34 8.45 -11.11
C TYR A 116 0.71 7.25 -10.39
N SER A 117 0.38 6.20 -11.17
CA SER A 117 -0.36 5.05 -10.66
C SER A 117 0.50 4.16 -9.74
N PHE A 118 1.68 3.79 -10.18
CA PHE A 118 2.54 2.82 -9.50
C PHE A 118 3.52 3.48 -8.51
N PRO A 119 3.69 2.90 -7.31
CA PRO A 119 2.81 1.98 -6.62
C PRO A 119 1.61 2.69 -5.95
N SER A 120 0.62 1.92 -5.44
CA SER A 120 -0.52 2.50 -4.72
C SER A 120 -0.13 3.04 -3.34
N GLY A 121 -0.19 4.37 -3.19
CA GLY A 121 0.21 5.04 -1.94
C GLY A 121 -0.73 4.75 -0.76
N HIS A 122 -2.06 4.74 -0.96
CA HIS A 122 -3.00 4.39 0.10
C HIS A 122 -2.81 2.95 0.58
N THR A 123 -2.58 2.01 -0.36
CA THR A 123 -2.32 0.61 -0.02
C THR A 123 -1.02 0.47 0.76
N SER A 124 0.08 1.08 0.29
CA SER A 124 1.36 0.98 0.96
C SER A 124 1.32 1.56 2.38
N THR A 125 0.65 2.70 2.55
CA THR A 125 0.45 3.34 3.84
C THR A 125 -0.39 2.48 4.79
N ALA A 126 -1.48 1.87 4.31
CA ALA A 126 -2.31 0.98 5.12
C ALA A 126 -1.56 -0.30 5.55
N PHE A 127 -0.81 -0.92 4.64
CA PHE A 127 0.00 -2.09 4.96
C PHE A 127 1.18 -1.76 5.88
N ALA A 128 1.75 -0.56 5.78
CA ALA A 128 2.77 -0.11 6.73
C ALA A 128 2.20 0.01 8.14
N ALA A 129 1.02 0.61 8.30
CA ALA A 129 0.34 0.72 9.59
C ALA A 129 -0.04 -0.65 10.16
N ALA A 130 -0.65 -1.53 9.35
CA ALA A 130 -1.03 -2.88 9.74
C ALA A 130 0.18 -3.70 10.22
N THR A 131 1.28 -3.64 9.48
CA THR A 131 2.52 -4.33 9.82
C THR A 131 3.12 -3.78 11.12
N SER A 132 3.14 -2.46 11.29
CA SER A 132 3.63 -1.84 12.53
C SER A 132 2.84 -2.28 13.77
N LEU A 133 1.50 -2.33 13.66
CA LEU A 133 0.64 -2.83 14.74
C LEU A 133 0.85 -4.31 15.03
N ALA A 134 0.94 -5.14 13.98
CA ALA A 134 1.19 -6.57 14.14
C ALA A 134 2.55 -6.88 14.75
N LEU A 135 3.58 -6.08 14.47
CA LEU A 135 4.91 -6.22 15.09
C LEU A 135 4.95 -5.70 16.52
N ALA A 136 4.21 -4.61 16.82
CA ALA A 136 4.09 -4.08 18.18
C ALA A 136 3.32 -5.03 19.12
N TYR A 137 2.26 -5.64 18.60
CA TYR A 137 1.39 -6.58 19.32
C TYR A 137 1.25 -7.87 18.50
N PRO A 138 2.18 -8.85 18.66
CA PRO A 138 2.23 -10.06 17.84
C PRO A 138 1.16 -11.08 18.28
N LYS A 139 -0.10 -10.69 18.12
CA LYS A 139 -1.29 -11.49 18.41
C LYS A 139 -2.15 -11.58 17.17
N TRP A 140 -2.69 -12.77 16.89
CA TRP A 140 -3.52 -12.99 15.69
C TRP A 140 -4.75 -12.07 15.63
N TYR A 141 -5.37 -11.77 16.80
CA TYR A 141 -6.53 -10.87 16.88
C TYR A 141 -6.18 -9.38 16.67
N VAL A 142 -4.90 -9.02 16.60
CA VAL A 142 -4.43 -7.71 16.12
C VAL A 142 -4.06 -7.80 14.65
N ALA A 143 -3.27 -8.80 14.28
CA ALA A 143 -2.79 -8.94 12.90
C ALA A 143 -3.94 -9.16 11.89
N ALA A 144 -4.86 -10.09 12.18
CA ALA A 144 -5.93 -10.42 11.24
C ALA A 144 -6.83 -9.21 10.89
N PRO A 145 -7.40 -8.44 11.84
CA PRO A 145 -8.26 -7.30 11.50
C PRO A 145 -7.47 -6.14 10.85
N THR A 146 -6.22 -5.89 11.24
CA THR A 146 -5.43 -4.81 10.65
C THR A 146 -5.04 -5.11 9.19
N PHE A 147 -4.64 -6.35 8.88
CA PHE A 147 -4.38 -6.75 7.50
C PHE A 147 -5.66 -6.88 6.67
N ALA A 148 -6.80 -7.30 7.25
CA ALA A 148 -8.08 -7.26 6.57
C ALA A 148 -8.48 -5.84 6.18
N TRP A 149 -8.32 -4.86 7.08
CA TRP A 149 -8.53 -3.44 6.80
C TRP A 149 -7.58 -2.95 5.70
N ALA A 150 -6.27 -3.24 5.79
CA ALA A 150 -5.31 -2.82 4.77
C ALA A 150 -5.62 -3.41 3.39
N SER A 151 -6.08 -4.67 3.35
CA SER A 151 -6.55 -5.31 2.12
C SER A 151 -7.82 -4.65 1.56
N ALA A 152 -8.77 -4.27 2.44
CA ALA A 152 -9.96 -3.51 2.04
C ALA A 152 -9.59 -2.12 1.48
N VAL A 153 -8.58 -1.44 2.04
CA VAL A 153 -8.02 -0.22 1.45
C VAL A 153 -7.46 -0.50 0.06
N GLY A 154 -6.68 -1.57 -0.12
CA GLY A 154 -6.18 -1.98 -1.44
C GLY A 154 -7.30 -2.24 -2.45
N TYR A 155 -8.30 -3.03 -2.06
CA TYR A 155 -9.48 -3.30 -2.89
C TYR A 155 -10.23 -2.02 -3.27
N SER A 156 -10.41 -1.10 -2.33
CA SER A 156 -11.09 0.18 -2.58
C SER A 156 -10.43 0.98 -3.72
N ARG A 157 -9.10 0.91 -3.86
CA ARG A 157 -8.38 1.62 -4.94
C ARG A 157 -8.70 1.06 -6.32
N MET A 158 -8.92 -0.25 -6.42
CA MET A 158 -9.37 -0.92 -7.64
C MET A 158 -10.85 -0.61 -7.90
N HIS A 159 -11.72 -0.76 -6.90
CA HIS A 159 -13.14 -0.43 -7.02
C HIS A 159 -13.38 1.02 -7.49
N LEU A 160 -12.58 1.96 -6.98
CA LEU A 160 -12.65 3.37 -7.34
C LEU A 160 -11.95 3.71 -8.67
N GLY A 161 -11.38 2.72 -9.38
CA GLY A 161 -10.83 2.86 -10.73
C GLY A 161 -9.52 3.65 -10.83
N VAL A 162 -8.76 3.77 -9.73
CA VAL A 162 -7.57 4.66 -9.70
C VAL A 162 -6.24 3.94 -9.63
N HIS A 163 -6.23 2.63 -9.44
CA HIS A 163 -5.03 1.79 -9.42
C HIS A 163 -5.30 0.43 -10.04
N TYR A 164 -4.30 -0.10 -10.71
CA TYR A 164 -4.26 -1.48 -11.18
C TYR A 164 -4.03 -2.47 -10.01
N PRO A 165 -4.43 -3.75 -10.13
CA PRO A 165 -4.10 -4.80 -9.16
C PRO A 165 -2.61 -4.89 -8.83
N SER A 166 -1.73 -4.78 -9.81
CA SER A 166 -0.28 -4.80 -9.61
C SER A 166 0.24 -3.59 -8.81
N ASP A 167 -0.37 -2.39 -8.95
CA ASP A 167 -0.03 -1.22 -8.14
C ASP A 167 -0.38 -1.47 -6.66
N VAL A 168 -1.52 -2.13 -6.43
CA VAL A 168 -2.01 -2.51 -5.10
C VAL A 168 -1.08 -3.54 -4.46
N LEU A 169 -0.72 -4.58 -5.20
CA LEU A 169 0.21 -5.62 -4.72
C LEU A 169 1.59 -5.04 -4.39
N ALA A 170 2.15 -4.21 -5.28
CA ALA A 170 3.42 -3.54 -5.03
C ALA A 170 3.34 -2.62 -3.81
N GLY A 171 2.25 -1.87 -3.66
CA GLY A 171 1.99 -1.05 -2.48
C GLY A 171 1.98 -1.87 -1.19
N ALA A 172 1.29 -3.02 -1.18
CA ALA A 172 1.23 -3.92 -0.03
C ALA A 172 2.63 -4.43 0.37
N ILE A 173 3.42 -4.85 -0.62
CA ILE A 173 4.81 -5.32 -0.40
C ILE A 173 5.68 -4.19 0.17
N ILE A 174 5.65 -3.01 -0.44
CA ILE A 174 6.47 -1.86 -0.02
C ILE A 174 6.11 -1.44 1.41
N GLY A 175 4.82 -1.31 1.73
CA GLY A 175 4.36 -0.93 3.07
C GLY A 175 4.80 -1.94 4.13
N THR A 176 4.61 -3.23 3.87
CA THR A 176 5.01 -4.31 4.76
C THR A 176 6.53 -4.32 4.97
N LEU A 177 7.32 -4.29 3.91
CA LEU A 177 8.77 -4.33 3.99
C LEU A 177 9.34 -3.10 4.69
N SER A 178 8.83 -1.90 4.41
CA SER A 178 9.27 -0.65 5.05
C SER A 178 9.13 -0.72 6.57
N SER A 179 7.97 -1.14 7.06
CA SER A 179 7.73 -1.27 8.50
C SER A 179 8.55 -2.40 9.13
N PHE A 180 8.71 -3.53 8.44
CA PHE A 180 9.54 -4.62 8.94
C PHE A 180 11.01 -4.23 9.04
N VAL A 181 11.56 -3.55 8.02
CA VAL A 181 12.95 -3.05 8.02
C VAL A 181 13.15 -2.03 9.14
N ALA A 182 12.26 -1.04 9.26
CA ALA A 182 12.35 -0.03 10.32
C ALA A 182 12.31 -0.67 11.72
N PHE A 183 11.44 -1.66 11.93
CA PHE A 183 11.36 -2.40 13.19
C PHE A 183 12.69 -3.15 13.49
N LYS A 184 13.26 -3.84 12.50
CA LYS A 184 14.54 -4.55 12.68
C LYS A 184 15.72 -3.61 12.93
N VAL A 185 15.77 -2.48 12.23
CA VAL A 185 16.80 -1.45 12.44
C VAL A 185 16.68 -0.88 13.85
N ASN A 186 15.48 -0.47 14.27
CA ASN A 186 15.27 0.09 15.59
C ASN A 186 15.63 -0.89 16.71
N GLN A 187 15.31 -2.17 16.58
CA GLN A 187 15.72 -3.22 17.53
C GLN A 187 17.26 -3.35 17.67
N LYS A 188 18.03 -3.03 16.62
CA LYS A 188 19.49 -3.04 16.69
C LYS A 188 20.07 -1.79 17.33
N LEU A 189 19.42 -0.64 17.14
CA LEU A 189 19.89 0.66 17.65
C LEU A 189 19.58 0.83 19.16
N MET A 190 18.57 0.12 19.67
CA MET A 190 18.12 0.23 21.06
C MET A 190 18.68 -0.87 21.97
N LYS A 191 19.55 -1.74 21.46
CA LYS A 191 20.37 -2.71 22.22
C LYS A 191 21.68 -2.08 22.68
#